data_c3dc644593f47d13659372f5d712c05a
#
_entry.id   c3dc644593f47d13659372f5d712c05a
#
_cell.length_a   1.000
_cell.length_b   1.000
_cell.length_c   1.000
_cell.angle_alpha   90.00
_cell.angle_beta   90.00
_cell.angle_gamma   90.00
#
_symmetry.space_group_name_H-M   'P 1'
#
loop_
_entity.id
_entity.type
_entity.pdbx_description
1 polymer ?
#
loop_
_entity_poly.entity_id
_entity_poly.type
_entity_poly.pdbx_seq_one_letter_code
_entity_poly.pdbx_strand_id
1 'polypeptide(L)'
;ISIGAGYQWNAPTASVAFQAAEMNNDFVNNLKNERVLSSEFGYQYQGSWLHANVNAYYSRLDDVTEWTCFYFDDINSFSYVSTTDNAKEYYGVEAGLDFKVTSFLNLKFIGTISEAKYVNDATVRYLNSTQGTYNDDILRCTGMRESGTPLTALSGAISYHQGGWFIDLNGNYYDRIYLSYSPYYRMEGPLSQLNEEPAPQDKGNGG
;
A
#
# COMPACT_ATOMS: atom_id res chain seq x y z
N ILE A 1 -7.21 20.83 17.35
CA ILE A 1 -7.52 20.61 15.93
C ILE A 1 -6.28 20.97 15.15
N SER A 2 -5.89 20.14 14.21
CA SER A 2 -4.84 20.36 13.23
C SER A 2 -5.36 20.12 11.81
N ILE A 3 -4.86 20.91 10.87
CA ILE A 3 -5.13 20.74 9.44
C ILE A 3 -3.79 20.89 8.74
N GLY A 4 -3.46 19.91 7.91
CA GLY A 4 -2.24 19.89 7.10
C GLY A 4 -2.56 19.67 5.64
N ALA A 5 -1.75 20.24 4.76
CA ALA A 5 -1.74 19.93 3.34
C ALA A 5 -0.31 20.08 2.81
N GLY A 6 0.08 19.22 1.89
CA GLY A 6 1.40 19.21 1.30
C GLY A 6 1.36 18.83 -0.18
N TYR A 7 2.28 19.40 -0.94
CA TYR A 7 2.54 19.02 -2.31
C TYR A 7 4.04 18.94 -2.53
N GLN A 8 4.53 17.82 -3.02
CA GLN A 8 5.95 17.59 -3.22
C GLN A 8 6.24 16.77 -4.47
N TRP A 9 7.48 16.84 -4.93
CA TRP A 9 8.04 16.00 -5.97
C TRP A 9 9.16 15.17 -5.40
N ASN A 10 9.14 13.87 -5.68
CA ASN A 10 10.20 12.95 -5.30
C ASN A 10 10.89 12.45 -6.57
N ALA A 11 12.22 12.55 -6.61
CA ALA A 11 12.98 11.92 -7.68
C ALA A 11 12.89 10.39 -7.53
N PRO A 12 12.76 9.62 -8.62
CA PRO A 12 12.84 8.18 -8.58
C PRO A 12 14.16 7.71 -7.96
N THR A 13 14.09 6.64 -7.17
CA THR A 13 15.29 6.03 -6.61
C THR A 13 16.12 5.36 -7.71
N ALA A 14 17.42 5.22 -7.50
CA ALA A 14 18.30 4.55 -8.48
C ALA A 14 17.85 3.12 -8.78
N SER A 15 17.24 2.42 -7.81
CA SER A 15 16.76 1.05 -7.97
C SER A 15 15.61 0.91 -8.98
N VAL A 16 14.78 1.94 -9.14
CA VAL A 16 13.65 1.93 -10.10
C VAL A 16 13.96 2.69 -11.39
N ALA A 17 15.09 3.42 -11.44
CA ALA A 17 15.49 4.19 -12.60
C ALA A 17 16.06 3.33 -13.73
N PHE A 18 16.54 2.13 -13.40
CA PHE A 18 17.09 1.19 -14.37
C PHE A 18 16.13 0.03 -14.63
N GLN A 19 16.03 -0.37 -15.89
CA GLN A 19 15.11 -1.44 -16.32
C GLN A 19 15.45 -2.81 -15.68
N ALA A 20 16.72 -3.09 -15.53
CA ALA A 20 17.25 -4.30 -14.91
C ALA A 20 18.64 -3.99 -14.33
N ALA A 21 18.68 -3.27 -13.23
CA ALA A 21 19.91 -2.72 -12.65
C ALA A 21 21.00 -3.77 -12.33
N GLU A 22 20.60 -5.02 -12.14
CA GLU A 22 21.52 -6.14 -11.91
C GLU A 22 22.15 -6.70 -13.19
N MET A 23 21.58 -6.40 -14.37
CA MET A 23 21.97 -6.99 -15.64
C MET A 23 22.52 -5.98 -16.65
N ASN A 24 22.03 -4.75 -16.64
CA ASN A 24 22.40 -3.70 -17.58
C ASN A 24 22.22 -2.30 -16.96
N ASN A 25 22.63 -1.30 -17.73
CA ASN A 25 22.48 0.11 -17.35
C ASN A 25 21.39 0.84 -18.18
N ASP A 26 20.44 0.10 -18.73
CA ASP A 26 19.36 0.70 -19.51
C ASP A 26 18.38 1.41 -18.59
N PHE A 27 18.06 2.66 -18.93
CA PHE A 27 17.10 3.45 -18.19
C PHE A 27 15.65 3.05 -18.49
N VAL A 28 14.81 3.17 -17.48
CA VAL A 28 13.38 3.06 -17.64
C VAL A 28 12.87 4.22 -18.51
N ASN A 29 12.09 3.90 -19.55
CA ASN A 29 11.49 4.91 -20.40
C ASN A 29 10.42 5.70 -19.63
N ASN A 30 10.26 6.98 -20.00
CA ASN A 30 9.28 7.88 -19.41
C ASN A 30 9.42 8.07 -17.88
N LEU A 31 10.64 7.93 -17.37
CA LEU A 31 10.92 8.17 -15.96
C LEU A 31 10.56 9.62 -15.60
N LYS A 32 9.67 9.78 -14.63
CA LYS A 32 9.21 11.07 -14.14
C LYS A 32 9.44 11.19 -12.63
N ASN A 33 9.46 12.41 -12.15
CA ASN A 33 9.37 12.64 -10.70
C ASN A 33 7.96 12.29 -10.22
N GLU A 34 7.89 11.51 -9.17
CA GLU A 34 6.65 11.24 -8.46
C GLU A 34 6.09 12.55 -7.88
N ARG A 35 4.80 12.77 -8.02
CA ARG A 35 4.08 13.90 -7.45
C ARG A 35 3.19 13.40 -6.33
N VAL A 36 3.34 13.99 -5.15
CA VAL A 36 2.57 13.65 -3.97
C VAL A 36 1.74 14.83 -3.54
N LEU A 37 0.43 14.68 -3.55
CA LEU A 37 -0.53 15.57 -2.91
C LEU A 37 -1.02 14.90 -1.63
N SER A 38 -0.91 15.58 -0.49
CA SER A 38 -1.38 15.07 0.79
C SER A 38 -2.21 16.10 1.55
N SER A 39 -3.17 15.61 2.31
CA SER A 39 -3.95 16.42 3.25
C SER A 39 -4.30 15.59 4.48
N GLU A 40 -4.35 16.23 5.62
CA GLU A 40 -4.72 15.63 6.88
C GLU A 40 -5.57 16.53 7.74
N PHE A 41 -6.43 15.94 8.53
CA PHE A 41 -7.24 16.59 9.54
C PHE A 41 -7.11 15.82 10.84
N GLY A 42 -6.61 16.48 11.89
CA GLY A 42 -6.44 15.90 13.22
C GLY A 42 -7.31 16.57 14.26
N TYR A 43 -7.89 15.76 15.13
CA TYR A 43 -8.60 16.21 16.30
C TYR A 43 -8.03 15.52 17.55
N GLN A 44 -7.65 16.29 18.52
CA GLN A 44 -7.18 15.79 19.81
C GLN A 44 -8.03 16.37 20.95
N TYR A 45 -8.50 15.48 21.81
CA TYR A 45 -9.19 15.80 23.04
C TYR A 45 -8.39 15.31 24.25
N GLN A 46 -8.24 16.13 25.25
CA GLN A 46 -7.49 15.81 26.46
C GLN A 46 -8.31 16.24 27.70
N GLY A 47 -9.01 15.28 28.26
CA GLY A 47 -9.81 15.44 29.46
C GLY A 47 -9.25 14.60 30.63
N SER A 48 -9.91 14.70 31.80
CA SER A 48 -9.48 13.99 33.00
C SER A 48 -9.68 12.48 32.93
N TRP A 49 -10.67 12.03 32.20
CA TRP A 49 -11.08 10.62 32.07
C TRP A 49 -10.94 10.05 30.66
N LEU A 50 -10.77 10.92 29.67
CA LEU A 50 -10.65 10.53 28.27
C LEU A 50 -9.53 11.34 27.59
N HIS A 51 -8.59 10.62 26.99
CA HIS A 51 -7.72 11.16 25.95
C HIS A 51 -8.13 10.54 24.62
N ALA A 52 -8.40 11.36 23.63
CA ALA A 52 -8.77 10.92 22.29
C ALA A 52 -7.93 11.63 21.24
N ASN A 53 -7.48 10.88 20.25
CA ASN A 53 -6.82 11.40 19.07
C ASN A 53 -7.46 10.74 17.85
N VAL A 54 -7.93 11.53 16.90
CA VAL A 54 -8.49 11.05 15.64
C VAL A 54 -7.82 11.81 14.52
N ASN A 55 -7.34 11.09 13.52
CA ASN A 55 -6.73 11.66 12.35
C ASN A 55 -7.37 11.07 11.09
N ALA A 56 -7.75 11.92 10.15
CA ALA A 56 -8.19 11.54 8.83
C ALA A 56 -7.20 12.07 7.80
N TYR A 57 -6.82 11.26 6.84
CA TYR A 57 -5.83 11.62 5.83
C TYR A 57 -6.26 11.20 4.44
N TYR A 58 -5.73 11.91 3.46
CA TYR A 58 -5.80 11.58 2.05
C TYR A 58 -4.45 11.91 1.41
N SER A 59 -3.92 10.99 0.61
CA SER A 59 -2.73 11.21 -0.21
C SER A 59 -2.95 10.61 -1.59
N ARG A 60 -2.52 11.35 -2.61
CA ARG A 60 -2.48 10.89 -3.99
C ARG A 60 -1.06 11.01 -4.51
N LEU A 61 -0.60 9.93 -5.11
CA LEU A 61 0.68 9.81 -5.77
C LEU A 61 0.43 9.65 -7.26
N ASP A 62 1.02 10.50 -8.07
CA ASP A 62 0.97 10.40 -9.53
C ASP A 62 2.40 10.21 -10.08
N ASP A 63 2.51 9.62 -11.27
CA ASP A 63 3.77 9.31 -11.96
C ASP A 63 4.70 8.37 -11.16
N VAL A 64 4.13 7.45 -10.39
CA VAL A 64 4.89 6.46 -9.62
C VAL A 64 5.55 5.47 -10.57
N THR A 65 6.84 5.23 -10.36
CA THR A 65 7.60 4.18 -11.05
C THR A 65 7.90 3.07 -10.06
N GLU A 66 7.55 1.84 -10.43
CA GLU A 66 7.79 0.65 -9.62
C GLU A 66 8.58 -0.38 -10.41
N TRP A 67 9.24 -1.26 -9.70
CA TRP A 67 10.02 -2.34 -10.26
C TRP A 67 9.64 -3.66 -9.58
N THR A 68 9.50 -4.71 -10.37
CA THR A 68 9.29 -6.06 -9.87
C THR A 68 9.99 -7.09 -10.74
N CYS A 69 10.19 -8.27 -10.19
CA CYS A 69 10.70 -9.42 -10.91
C CYS A 69 9.72 -10.58 -10.73
N PHE A 70 9.37 -11.24 -11.80
CA PHE A 70 8.52 -12.42 -11.76
C PHE A 70 8.93 -13.45 -12.83
N TYR A 71 8.48 -14.68 -12.67
CA TYR A 71 8.67 -15.71 -13.67
C TYR A 71 7.68 -15.49 -14.82
N PHE A 72 8.21 -15.40 -16.03
CA PHE A 72 7.43 -15.14 -17.24
C PHE A 72 7.33 -16.43 -18.05
N ASP A 73 6.14 -17.03 -18.09
CA ASP A 73 5.92 -18.36 -18.66
C ASP A 73 6.25 -18.42 -20.16
N ASP A 74 5.91 -17.40 -20.93
CA ASP A 74 6.12 -17.34 -22.38
C ASP A 74 7.60 -17.44 -22.78
N ILE A 75 8.50 -16.92 -21.97
CA ILE A 75 9.94 -16.94 -22.20
C ILE A 75 10.65 -17.95 -21.30
N ASN A 76 9.92 -18.67 -20.45
CA ASN A 76 10.42 -19.65 -19.49
C ASN A 76 11.62 -19.14 -18.66
N SER A 77 11.54 -17.89 -18.21
CA SER A 77 12.60 -17.21 -17.48
C SER A 77 12.05 -16.15 -16.52
N PHE A 78 12.86 -15.74 -15.55
CA PHE A 78 12.57 -14.55 -14.77
C PHE A 78 12.72 -13.31 -15.63
N SER A 79 11.76 -12.40 -15.50
CA SER A 79 11.79 -11.12 -16.17
C SER A 79 11.72 -9.97 -15.17
N TYR A 80 12.55 -8.97 -15.44
CA TYR A 80 12.52 -7.70 -14.72
C TYR A 80 11.53 -6.78 -15.42
N VAL A 81 10.61 -6.25 -14.63
CA VAL A 81 9.51 -5.45 -15.13
C VAL A 81 9.47 -4.11 -14.42
N SER A 82 9.47 -3.06 -15.19
CA SER A 82 9.24 -1.71 -14.71
C SER A 82 7.85 -1.26 -15.09
N THR A 83 7.14 -0.67 -14.14
CA THR A 83 5.85 -0.02 -14.36
C THR A 83 6.00 1.48 -14.19
N THR A 84 5.47 2.23 -15.13
CA THR A 84 5.47 3.70 -15.12
C THR A 84 4.05 4.23 -15.25
N ASP A 85 3.90 5.53 -15.05
CA ASP A 85 2.61 6.21 -15.12
C ASP A 85 1.57 5.68 -14.12
N ASN A 86 2.00 4.99 -13.06
CA ASN A 86 1.14 4.57 -11.97
C ASN A 86 0.62 5.77 -11.19
N ALA A 87 -0.64 5.71 -10.78
CA ALA A 87 -1.18 6.60 -9.77
C ALA A 87 -1.84 5.80 -8.64
N LYS A 88 -1.65 6.26 -7.42
CA LYS A 88 -2.14 5.60 -6.21
C LYS A 88 -2.87 6.57 -5.30
N GLU A 89 -3.83 6.07 -4.57
CA GLU A 89 -4.53 6.80 -3.53
C GLU A 89 -4.45 6.07 -2.20
N TYR A 90 -4.17 6.85 -1.15
CA TYR A 90 -4.15 6.41 0.23
C TYR A 90 -5.07 7.32 1.02
N TYR A 91 -6.05 6.76 1.69
CA TYR A 91 -6.91 7.53 2.58
C TYR A 91 -7.43 6.66 3.71
N GLY A 92 -7.70 7.28 4.83
CA GLY A 92 -8.15 6.55 5.98
C GLY A 92 -8.41 7.42 7.19
N VAL A 93 -8.84 6.73 8.23
CA VAL A 93 -9.05 7.32 9.56
C VAL A 93 -8.32 6.47 10.59
N GLU A 94 -7.57 7.14 11.44
CA GLU A 94 -6.89 6.55 12.59
C GLU A 94 -7.48 7.14 13.87
N ALA A 95 -7.70 6.31 14.88
CA ALA A 95 -8.22 6.75 16.16
C ALA A 95 -7.47 6.07 17.31
N GLY A 96 -7.14 6.84 18.32
CA GLY A 96 -6.62 6.36 19.60
C GLY A 96 -7.46 6.92 20.74
N LEU A 97 -7.95 6.04 21.61
CA LEU A 97 -8.78 6.38 22.77
C LEU A 97 -8.16 5.77 24.03
N ASP A 98 -7.99 6.55 25.06
CA ASP A 98 -7.50 6.13 26.36
C ASP A 98 -8.52 6.58 27.42
N PHE A 99 -9.21 5.63 28.02
CA PHE A 99 -10.24 5.86 29.03
C PHE A 99 -9.71 5.51 30.41
N LYS A 100 -9.59 6.48 31.28
CA LYS A 100 -9.38 6.30 32.72
C LYS A 100 -10.73 6.02 33.38
N VAL A 101 -11.16 4.76 33.42
CA VAL A 101 -12.48 4.37 33.96
C VAL A 101 -12.50 4.59 35.45
N THR A 102 -11.42 4.21 36.13
CA THR A 102 -11.19 4.46 37.56
C THR A 102 -9.71 4.74 37.83
N SER A 103 -9.31 4.96 39.07
CA SER A 103 -7.89 5.12 39.44
C SER A 103 -7.06 3.84 39.24
N PHE A 104 -7.72 2.70 39.06
CA PHE A 104 -7.08 1.38 38.93
C PHE A 104 -7.45 0.65 37.63
N LEU A 105 -8.38 1.18 36.83
CA LEU A 105 -8.83 0.56 35.59
C LEU A 105 -8.68 1.54 34.40
N ASN A 106 -7.93 1.13 33.42
CA ASN A 106 -7.72 1.86 32.17
C ASN A 106 -8.12 1.01 30.96
N LEU A 107 -8.77 1.60 29.98
CA LEU A 107 -9.12 0.97 28.71
C LEU A 107 -8.48 1.76 27.58
N LYS A 108 -7.81 1.06 26.64
CA LYS A 108 -7.24 1.68 25.44
C LYS A 108 -7.79 1.03 24.18
N PHE A 109 -8.08 1.86 23.19
CA PHE A 109 -8.46 1.42 21.86
C PHE A 109 -7.64 2.20 20.85
N ILE A 110 -7.07 1.49 19.89
CA ILE A 110 -6.35 2.06 18.76
C ILE A 110 -6.88 1.36 17.52
N GLY A 111 -7.15 2.13 16.48
CA GLY A 111 -7.63 1.56 15.25
C GLY A 111 -7.32 2.41 14.02
N THR A 112 -7.16 1.73 12.90
CA THR A 112 -7.10 2.33 11.58
C THR A 112 -8.03 1.60 10.63
N ILE A 113 -8.71 2.36 9.80
CA ILE A 113 -9.47 1.88 8.65
C ILE A 113 -9.02 2.72 7.46
N SER A 114 -8.42 2.08 6.47
CA SER A 114 -7.79 2.76 5.34
C SER A 114 -8.08 2.09 4.00
N GLU A 115 -7.76 2.76 2.93
CA GLU A 115 -7.61 2.24 1.58
C GLU A 115 -6.25 2.66 1.02
N ALA A 116 -5.61 1.74 0.31
CA ALA A 116 -4.38 1.93 -0.44
C ALA A 116 -4.56 1.24 -1.78
N LYS A 117 -4.78 1.99 -2.86
CA LYS A 117 -5.17 1.41 -4.15
C LYS A 117 -4.54 2.13 -5.35
N TYR A 118 -4.39 1.38 -6.42
CA TYR A 118 -4.10 1.91 -7.75
C TYR A 118 -5.36 2.56 -8.34
N VAL A 119 -5.21 3.72 -8.98
CA VAL A 119 -6.35 4.48 -9.54
C VAL A 119 -6.35 4.54 -11.07
N ASN A 120 -5.31 4.03 -11.70
CA ASN A 120 -5.23 3.87 -13.14
C ASN A 120 -4.49 2.58 -13.52
N ASP A 121 -4.57 2.20 -14.77
CA ASP A 121 -3.72 1.17 -15.36
C ASP A 121 -2.34 1.77 -15.67
N ALA A 122 -1.31 0.96 -15.52
CA ALA A 122 0.07 1.38 -15.69
C ALA A 122 0.65 0.95 -17.03
N THR A 123 1.65 1.66 -17.51
CA THR A 123 2.51 1.18 -18.58
C THR A 123 3.55 0.24 -18.00
N VAL A 124 3.65 -0.97 -18.53
CA VAL A 124 4.62 -1.98 -18.13
C VAL A 124 5.65 -2.17 -19.25
N ARG A 125 6.92 -2.25 -18.88
CA ARG A 125 8.02 -2.58 -19.77
C ARG A 125 8.81 -3.75 -19.26
N TYR A 126 9.02 -4.74 -20.11
CA TYR A 126 9.77 -5.95 -19.75
C TYR A 126 10.76 -6.34 -20.84
N LEU A 127 11.86 -6.99 -20.44
CA LEU A 127 12.86 -7.52 -21.34
C LEU A 127 12.42 -8.90 -21.83
N ASN A 128 12.24 -9.04 -23.14
CA ASN A 128 12.15 -10.36 -23.77
C ASN A 128 13.58 -10.90 -23.98
N SER A 129 14.04 -11.74 -23.08
CA SER A 129 15.40 -12.28 -23.11
C SER A 129 15.68 -13.16 -24.34
N THR A 130 14.66 -13.77 -24.95
CA THR A 130 14.79 -14.60 -26.15
C THR A 130 15.10 -13.76 -27.37
N GLN A 131 14.51 -12.58 -27.47
CA GLN A 131 14.69 -11.67 -28.60
C GLN A 131 15.71 -10.56 -28.30
N GLY A 132 16.09 -10.36 -27.05
CA GLY A 132 16.96 -9.26 -26.61
C GLY A 132 16.32 -7.89 -26.79
N THR A 133 14.98 -7.82 -26.80
CA THR A 133 14.21 -6.58 -27.03
C THR A 133 13.34 -6.26 -25.83
N TYR A 134 13.06 -4.97 -25.64
CA TYR A 134 12.07 -4.52 -24.69
C TYR A 134 10.69 -4.47 -25.33
N ASN A 135 9.70 -4.97 -24.62
CA ASN A 135 8.30 -4.89 -25.00
C ASN A 135 7.55 -4.02 -24.00
N ASP A 136 6.65 -3.19 -24.52
CA ASP A 136 5.76 -2.37 -23.70
C ASP A 136 4.34 -2.96 -23.78
N ASP A 137 3.62 -2.94 -22.65
CA ASP A 137 2.25 -3.43 -22.53
C ASP A 137 1.50 -2.58 -21.49
N ILE A 138 0.22 -2.81 -21.34
CA ILE A 138 -0.63 -2.17 -20.33
C ILE A 138 -0.91 -3.16 -19.21
N LEU A 139 -0.66 -2.73 -17.98
CA LEU A 139 -0.95 -3.47 -16.76
C LEU A 139 -2.31 -3.05 -16.20
N ARG A 140 -3.27 -3.95 -16.22
CA ARG A 140 -4.63 -3.75 -15.68
C ARG A 140 -4.62 -3.81 -14.15
N CYS A 141 -4.31 -2.69 -13.51
CA CYS A 141 -4.21 -2.60 -12.06
C CYS A 141 -5.20 -1.62 -11.40
N THR A 142 -6.01 -0.91 -12.19
CA THR A 142 -7.03 0.01 -11.66
C THR A 142 -7.91 -0.66 -10.61
N GLY A 143 -8.01 -0.03 -9.43
CA GLY A 143 -8.82 -0.52 -8.31
C GLY A 143 -8.18 -1.62 -7.46
N MET A 144 -7.02 -2.12 -7.84
CA MET A 144 -6.25 -3.05 -7.00
C MET A 144 -5.69 -2.37 -5.77
N ARG A 145 -5.60 -3.11 -4.68
CA ARG A 145 -5.03 -2.64 -3.42
C ARG A 145 -3.59 -3.06 -3.30
N GLU A 146 -2.82 -2.25 -2.61
CA GLU A 146 -1.46 -2.64 -2.22
C GLU A 146 -1.49 -3.86 -1.30
N SER A 147 -0.49 -4.71 -1.47
CA SER A 147 -0.39 -5.99 -0.76
C SER A 147 0.40 -5.86 0.53
N GLY A 148 0.20 -6.83 1.43
CA GLY A 148 1.08 -7.07 2.57
C GLY A 148 0.76 -6.27 3.83
N THR A 149 -0.08 -5.24 3.75
CA THR A 149 -0.46 -4.42 4.92
C THR A 149 -1.96 -4.55 5.18
N PRO A 150 -2.39 -4.79 6.43
CA PRO A 150 -3.81 -4.79 6.76
C PRO A 150 -4.39 -3.38 6.60
N LEU A 151 -5.44 -3.25 5.82
CA LEU A 151 -6.17 -1.98 5.62
C LEU A 151 -7.16 -1.70 6.76
N THR A 152 -7.40 -2.69 7.61
CA THR A 152 -8.11 -2.55 8.89
C THR A 152 -7.27 -3.18 9.98
N ALA A 153 -6.91 -2.38 10.97
CA ALA A 153 -6.20 -2.86 12.15
C ALA A 153 -6.81 -2.23 13.40
N LEU A 154 -7.23 -3.06 14.34
CA LEU A 154 -7.83 -2.64 15.59
C LEU A 154 -7.07 -3.30 16.76
N SER A 155 -6.86 -2.55 17.83
CA SER A 155 -6.26 -3.03 19.06
C SER A 155 -7.06 -2.52 20.26
N GLY A 156 -7.33 -3.40 21.20
CA GLY A 156 -7.95 -3.06 22.49
C GLY A 156 -7.12 -3.56 23.64
N ALA A 157 -6.97 -2.78 24.70
CA ALA A 157 -6.28 -3.17 25.90
C ALA A 157 -7.06 -2.79 27.16
N ILE A 158 -6.98 -3.64 28.17
CA ILE A 158 -7.53 -3.44 29.51
C ILE A 158 -6.39 -3.57 30.50
N SER A 159 -6.18 -2.55 31.31
CA SER A 159 -5.16 -2.53 32.36
C SER A 159 -5.84 -2.34 33.74
N TYR A 160 -5.62 -3.27 34.65
CA TYR A 160 -6.08 -3.22 36.04
C TYR A 160 -4.89 -3.28 36.98
N HIS A 161 -4.73 -2.26 37.83
CA HIS A 161 -3.61 -2.15 38.77
C HIS A 161 -4.11 -1.71 40.12
N GLN A 162 -4.30 -2.64 41.06
CA GLN A 162 -4.75 -2.36 42.43
C GLN A 162 -4.29 -3.40 43.42
N GLY A 163 -3.92 -3.00 44.63
CA GLY A 163 -3.64 -3.88 45.76
C GLY A 163 -2.47 -4.84 45.51
N GLY A 164 -1.48 -4.45 44.72
CA GLY A 164 -0.36 -5.32 44.35
C GLY A 164 -0.67 -6.25 43.14
N TRP A 165 -1.88 -6.21 42.59
CA TRP A 165 -2.27 -6.94 41.39
C TRP A 165 -2.06 -6.08 40.13
N PHE A 166 -1.47 -6.68 39.09
CA PHE A 166 -1.26 -6.09 37.79
C PHE A 166 -1.80 -7.07 36.75
N ILE A 167 -2.84 -6.66 36.02
CA ILE A 167 -3.46 -7.48 34.96
C ILE A 167 -3.57 -6.61 33.73
N ASP A 168 -2.83 -6.99 32.70
CA ASP A 168 -2.88 -6.34 31.39
C ASP A 168 -3.30 -7.35 30.35
N LEU A 169 -4.40 -7.06 29.66
CA LEU A 169 -4.92 -7.87 28.57
C LEU A 169 -4.97 -7.01 27.31
N ASN A 170 -4.54 -7.56 26.19
CA ASN A 170 -4.68 -6.90 24.89
C ASN A 170 -5.18 -7.89 23.84
N GLY A 171 -5.92 -7.35 22.87
CA GLY A 171 -6.40 -8.08 21.72
C GLY A 171 -6.19 -7.24 20.45
N ASN A 172 -5.83 -7.90 19.35
CA ASN A 172 -5.63 -7.28 18.07
C ASN A 172 -6.48 -7.96 17.03
N TYR A 173 -7.01 -7.16 16.09
CA TYR A 173 -7.79 -7.63 14.94
C TYR A 173 -7.23 -6.99 13.68
N TYR A 174 -7.02 -7.81 12.64
CA TYR A 174 -6.55 -7.36 11.34
C TYR A 174 -7.47 -7.91 10.26
N ASP A 175 -7.74 -7.09 9.26
CA ASP A 175 -8.59 -7.47 8.12
C ASP A 175 -8.15 -6.71 6.86
N ARG A 176 -8.70 -7.13 5.72
CA ARG A 176 -8.44 -6.56 4.40
C ARG A 176 -6.95 -6.54 4.05
N ILE A 177 -6.28 -7.67 4.27
CA ILE A 177 -4.92 -7.93 3.80
C ILE A 177 -5.05 -8.50 2.38
N TYR A 178 -4.46 -7.83 1.41
CA TYR A 178 -4.48 -8.26 0.02
C TYR A 178 -3.16 -8.91 -0.37
N LEU A 179 -3.23 -9.92 -1.23
CA LEU A 179 -2.05 -10.58 -1.77
C LEU A 179 -1.46 -9.75 -2.92
N SER A 180 -0.16 -9.89 -3.12
CA SER A 180 0.50 -9.38 -4.32
C SER A 180 -0.01 -10.14 -5.55
N TYR A 181 0.02 -9.50 -6.68
CA TYR A 181 -0.35 -10.08 -7.95
C TYR A 181 0.88 -10.29 -8.85
N SER A 182 0.81 -11.26 -9.74
CA SER A 182 1.77 -11.36 -10.84
C SER A 182 1.37 -10.42 -11.97
N PRO A 183 2.25 -9.51 -12.41
CA PRO A 183 1.98 -8.64 -13.54
C PRO A 183 1.57 -9.40 -14.82
N TYR A 184 2.15 -10.57 -15.08
CA TYR A 184 1.85 -11.38 -16.25
C TYR A 184 0.36 -11.61 -16.48
N TYR A 185 -0.37 -12.04 -15.44
CA TYR A 185 -1.82 -12.32 -15.50
C TYR A 185 -2.71 -11.05 -15.51
N ARG A 186 -2.10 -9.89 -15.68
CA ARG A 186 -2.78 -8.59 -15.73
C ARG A 186 -2.33 -7.72 -16.90
N MET A 187 -1.38 -8.20 -17.70
CA MET A 187 -0.93 -7.53 -18.91
C MET A 187 -1.92 -7.79 -20.04
N GLU A 188 -2.21 -6.78 -20.87
CA GLU A 188 -3.16 -6.90 -21.98
C GLU A 188 -2.77 -7.94 -23.02
N GLY A 189 -1.48 -8.04 -23.33
CA GLY A 189 -0.98 -9.02 -24.29
C GLY A 189 -1.32 -10.46 -23.89
N PRO A 190 -0.87 -10.96 -22.73
CA PRO A 190 -1.22 -12.29 -22.24
C PRO A 190 -2.72 -12.51 -22.07
N LEU A 191 -3.46 -11.56 -21.50
CA LEU A 191 -4.92 -11.67 -21.35
C LEU A 191 -5.65 -11.83 -22.68
N SER A 192 -5.22 -11.09 -23.70
CA SER A 192 -5.80 -11.19 -25.05
C SER A 192 -5.54 -12.54 -25.68
N GLN A 193 -4.34 -13.10 -25.49
CA GLN A 193 -3.99 -14.43 -26.00
C GLN A 193 -4.81 -15.55 -25.34
N LEU A 194 -5.05 -15.42 -24.05
CA LEU A 194 -5.84 -16.40 -23.27
C LEU A 194 -7.36 -16.17 -23.44
N ASN A 195 -7.77 -15.05 -24.01
CA ASN A 195 -9.17 -14.57 -24.07
C ASN A 195 -9.81 -14.50 -22.67
N GLU A 196 -9.05 -13.98 -21.71
CA GLU A 196 -9.42 -13.88 -20.30
C GLU A 196 -9.47 -12.42 -19.85
N GLU A 197 -10.26 -12.17 -18.80
CA GLU A 197 -10.25 -10.92 -18.06
C GLU A 197 -9.40 -11.07 -16.79
N PRO A 198 -8.78 -9.98 -16.28
CA PRO A 198 -7.98 -10.06 -15.08
C PRO A 198 -8.81 -10.54 -13.88
N ALA A 199 -8.33 -11.57 -13.22
CA ALA A 199 -8.98 -12.11 -12.03
C ALA A 199 -9.08 -11.04 -10.92
N PRO A 200 -10.13 -11.08 -10.07
CA PRO A 200 -10.19 -10.23 -8.87
C PRO A 200 -8.95 -10.44 -7.99
N GLN A 201 -8.55 -9.39 -7.30
CA GLN A 201 -7.45 -9.49 -6.34
C GLN A 201 -7.87 -10.31 -5.13
N ASP A 202 -7.12 -11.35 -4.81
CA ASP A 202 -7.37 -12.18 -3.64
C ASP A 202 -7.07 -11.43 -2.34
N LYS A 203 -7.95 -11.63 -1.37
CA LYS A 203 -7.67 -11.29 0.02
C LYS A 203 -6.85 -12.40 0.64
N GLY A 204 -5.74 -12.04 1.27
CA GLY A 204 -5.07 -12.95 2.16
C GLY A 204 -6.02 -13.29 3.31
N ASN A 205 -6.31 -14.56 3.48
CA ASN A 205 -6.98 -15.02 4.69
C ASN A 205 -5.98 -14.84 5.83
N GLY A 206 -6.17 -13.78 6.61
CA GLY A 206 -5.49 -13.66 7.87
C GLY A 206 -5.88 -14.88 8.72
N GLY A 207 -4.94 -15.82 8.85
CA GLY A 207 -5.07 -16.92 9.77
C GLY A 207 -4.94 -16.43 11.21
#